data_9ee93cf16fac6b0d5a7cbfb3ee6caeef
#
_entry.id   9ee93cf16fac6b0d5a7cbfb3ee6caeef
#
_cell.length_a   1.000
_cell.length_b   1.000
_cell.length_c   1.000
_cell.angle_alpha   90.00
_cell.angle_beta   90.00
_cell.angle_gamma   90.00
#
_symmetry.space_group_name_H-M   'P 1'
#
loop_
_entity.id
_entity.type
_entity.pdbx_description
1 polymer ?
#
loop_
_entity_poly.entity_id
_entity_poly.type
_entity_poly.pdbx_seq_one_letter_code
_entity_poly.pdbx_strand_id
1 'polypeptide(L)'
;MSDPFVVVGADAAGLSAASKFRREAPDRDVVVFERGQFISYAHCGTPYFVEGRVSQLSDLLSLSPSDVEDRGIDLRRGHEVVAVDPETNTVHVRTAGGATSTQSYSEVLVATGAHAVTGPFDVQGLAGAFTLHGLNDAAVIDAYIADPEGYDPDRADVAAVDRDRVDRAAAHPAPETAAIVGGGYVGVEMAEALRGRGLDVHLFQRSDRLLPPFGTA
;
A
#
# COMPACT_ATOMS: atom_id res chain seq x y z
N MET A 1 -23.56 11.11 23.93
CA MET A 1 -22.46 11.34 22.96
C MET A 1 -23.02 10.93 21.61
N SER A 2 -22.80 11.70 20.57
CA SER A 2 -23.19 11.31 19.20
C SER A 2 -22.25 10.19 18.72
N ASP A 3 -22.74 9.32 17.83
CA ASP A 3 -21.90 8.32 17.18
C ASP A 3 -20.73 9.00 16.43
N PRO A 4 -19.56 8.35 16.31
CA PRO A 4 -18.39 8.93 15.68
C PRO A 4 -18.54 9.11 14.17
N PHE A 5 -17.69 9.99 13.58
CA PHE A 5 -17.39 9.95 12.16
C PHE A 5 -16.44 8.76 11.90
N VAL A 6 -16.87 7.82 11.07
CA VAL A 6 -16.11 6.63 10.72
C VAL A 6 -15.47 6.80 9.36
N VAL A 7 -14.17 6.49 9.26
CA VAL A 7 -13.41 6.49 8.01
C VAL A 7 -12.87 5.09 7.76
N VAL A 8 -13.08 4.58 6.56
CA VAL A 8 -12.62 3.26 6.12
C VAL A 8 -11.45 3.43 5.14
N GLY A 9 -10.25 3.14 5.62
CA GLY A 9 -8.97 3.31 4.93
C GLY A 9 -8.16 4.48 5.49
N ALA A 10 -6.90 4.22 5.86
CA ALA A 10 -6.01 5.14 6.56
C ALA A 10 -4.86 5.65 5.69
N ASP A 11 -5.08 5.86 4.40
CA ASP A 11 -4.12 6.48 3.52
C ASP A 11 -4.55 7.90 3.14
N ALA A 12 -3.99 8.46 2.08
CA ALA A 12 -4.08 9.88 1.72
C ALA A 12 -5.49 10.46 1.82
N ALA A 13 -6.49 9.82 1.21
CA ALA A 13 -7.87 10.31 1.22
C ALA A 13 -8.50 10.23 2.62
N GLY A 14 -8.40 9.06 3.27
CA GLY A 14 -9.02 8.81 4.57
C GLY A 14 -8.44 9.69 5.67
N LEU A 15 -7.12 9.72 5.82
CA LEU A 15 -6.48 10.54 6.88
C LEU A 15 -6.56 12.04 6.61
N SER A 16 -6.60 12.47 5.34
CA SER A 16 -6.86 13.89 5.02
C SER A 16 -8.25 14.31 5.48
N ALA A 17 -9.26 13.48 5.19
CA ALA A 17 -10.65 13.74 5.60
C ALA A 17 -10.79 13.68 7.13
N ALA A 18 -10.26 12.63 7.78
CA ALA A 18 -10.28 12.47 9.24
C ALA A 18 -9.64 13.68 9.95
N SER A 19 -8.45 14.09 9.49
CA SER A 19 -7.73 15.22 10.05
C SER A 19 -8.46 16.54 9.82
N LYS A 20 -9.10 16.73 8.66
CA LYS A 20 -9.93 17.91 8.39
C LYS A 20 -11.14 17.93 9.29
N PHE A 21 -11.90 16.84 9.36
CA PHE A 21 -13.10 16.73 10.19
C PHE A 21 -12.77 17.02 11.66
N ARG A 22 -11.70 16.43 12.20
CA ARG A 22 -11.28 16.65 13.58
C ARG A 22 -10.96 18.10 13.90
N ARG A 23 -10.41 18.86 12.94
CA ARG A 23 -10.16 20.30 13.12
C ARG A 23 -11.44 21.14 13.08
N GLU A 24 -12.41 20.78 12.26
CA GLU A 24 -13.67 21.52 12.07
C GLU A 24 -14.72 21.16 13.12
N ALA A 25 -14.66 19.95 13.68
CA ALA A 25 -15.59 19.45 14.70
C ALA A 25 -14.84 18.82 15.89
N PRO A 26 -14.13 19.62 16.71
CA PRO A 26 -13.24 19.12 17.75
C PRO A 26 -13.95 18.36 18.89
N ASP A 27 -15.24 18.54 19.05
CA ASP A 27 -16.06 17.84 20.05
C ASP A 27 -16.62 16.50 19.57
N ARG A 28 -16.36 16.14 18.32
CA ARG A 28 -16.83 14.90 17.71
C ARG A 28 -15.71 13.85 17.61
N ASP A 29 -16.08 12.61 17.93
CA ASP A 29 -15.14 11.48 17.80
C ASP A 29 -14.95 11.10 16.33
N VAL A 30 -13.70 10.70 16.02
CA VAL A 30 -13.30 10.18 14.70
C VAL A 30 -12.65 8.83 14.90
N VAL A 31 -13.15 7.81 14.19
CA VAL A 31 -12.57 6.46 14.17
C VAL A 31 -12.15 6.12 12.75
N VAL A 32 -10.90 5.70 12.58
CA VAL A 32 -10.34 5.29 11.30
C VAL A 32 -9.99 3.81 11.35
N PHE A 33 -10.56 3.02 10.45
CA PHE A 33 -10.24 1.61 10.29
C PHE A 33 -9.29 1.40 9.12
N GLU A 34 -8.21 0.67 9.35
CA GLU A 34 -7.25 0.24 8.33
C GLU A 34 -7.04 -1.27 8.43
N ARG A 35 -7.24 -1.99 7.31
CA ARG A 35 -7.05 -3.44 7.28
C ARG A 35 -5.58 -3.84 7.41
N GLY A 36 -4.68 -3.02 6.88
CA GLY A 36 -3.24 -3.22 6.90
C GLY A 36 -2.57 -2.64 8.15
N GLN A 37 -1.25 -2.58 8.06
CA GLN A 37 -0.42 -1.99 9.11
C GLN A 37 0.19 -0.64 8.69
N PHE A 38 0.25 -0.36 7.39
CA PHE A 38 0.76 0.88 6.84
C PHE A 38 -0.34 1.93 6.70
N ILE A 39 0.01 3.16 7.01
CA ILE A 39 -0.84 4.34 6.86
C ILE A 39 -0.05 5.46 6.21
N SER A 40 -0.73 6.35 5.48
CA SER A 40 -0.18 7.64 5.03
C SER A 40 1.23 7.56 4.46
N TYR A 41 1.40 6.92 3.32
CA TYR A 41 2.70 6.81 2.67
C TYR A 41 2.66 7.26 1.20
N ALA A 42 3.83 7.59 0.65
CA ALA A 42 4.01 8.04 -0.72
C ALA A 42 4.03 6.85 -1.69
N HIS A 43 2.86 6.45 -2.22
CA HIS A 43 2.76 5.38 -3.22
C HIS A 43 3.68 5.60 -4.42
N CYS A 44 3.74 6.83 -4.94
CA CYS A 44 4.61 7.19 -6.06
C CYS A 44 6.12 7.07 -5.75
N GLY A 45 6.48 6.91 -4.49
CA GLY A 45 7.86 6.70 -4.05
C GLY A 45 8.34 5.25 -4.15
N THR A 46 7.41 4.29 -4.28
CA THR A 46 7.77 2.86 -4.28
C THR A 46 8.68 2.44 -5.43
N PRO A 47 8.54 2.91 -6.68
CA PRO A 47 9.50 2.62 -7.73
C PRO A 47 10.90 3.19 -7.44
N TYR A 48 10.99 4.38 -6.83
CA TYR A 48 12.27 4.99 -6.45
C TYR A 48 12.96 4.24 -5.31
N PHE A 49 12.19 3.63 -4.40
CA PHE A 49 12.74 2.73 -3.39
C PHE A 49 13.32 1.47 -4.05
N VAL A 50 12.58 0.84 -4.95
CA VAL A 50 13.05 -0.34 -5.70
C VAL A 50 14.28 -0.02 -6.53
N GLU A 51 14.35 1.18 -7.15
CA GLU A 51 15.53 1.65 -7.89
C GLU A 51 16.75 1.87 -6.98
N GLY A 52 16.52 2.16 -5.69
CA GLY A 52 17.57 2.50 -4.72
C GLY A 52 17.83 3.99 -4.56
N ARG A 53 17.03 4.86 -5.17
CA ARG A 53 17.09 6.32 -4.97
C ARG A 53 16.52 6.75 -3.61
N VAL A 54 15.52 6.04 -3.11
CA VAL A 54 15.06 6.15 -1.74
C VAL A 54 15.78 5.08 -0.94
N SER A 55 16.50 5.51 0.10
CA SER A 55 17.42 4.64 0.82
C SER A 55 16.69 3.67 1.74
N GLN A 56 15.67 4.15 2.44
CA GLN A 56 14.92 3.38 3.43
C GLN A 56 13.42 3.45 3.16
N LEU A 57 12.70 2.38 3.49
CA LEU A 57 11.26 2.31 3.28
C LEU A 57 10.52 3.33 4.16
N SER A 58 11.04 3.63 5.34
CA SER A 58 10.51 4.64 6.26
C SER A 58 10.51 6.05 5.66
N ASP A 59 11.41 6.36 4.71
CA ASP A 59 11.44 7.64 4.01
C ASP A 59 10.15 7.90 3.19
N LEU A 60 9.39 6.85 2.90
CA LEU A 60 8.10 6.95 2.21
C LEU A 60 6.93 7.21 3.16
N LEU A 61 7.09 7.11 4.47
CA LEU A 61 6.01 7.35 5.43
C LEU A 61 5.81 8.85 5.63
N SER A 62 4.55 9.30 5.53
CA SER A 62 4.20 10.71 5.69
C SER A 62 3.71 11.02 7.12
N LEU A 63 3.05 10.07 7.77
CA LEU A 63 2.59 10.16 9.14
C LEU A 63 2.85 8.84 9.86
N SER A 64 3.28 8.94 11.11
CA SER A 64 3.30 7.79 12.02
C SER A 64 1.91 7.57 12.65
N PRO A 65 1.63 6.37 13.20
CA PRO A 65 0.41 6.15 13.96
C PRO A 65 0.24 7.13 15.13
N SER A 66 1.33 7.45 15.84
CA SER A 66 1.31 8.43 16.94
C SER A 66 0.92 9.83 16.46
N ASP A 67 1.38 10.28 15.28
CA ASP A 67 0.97 11.57 14.71
C ASP A 67 -0.55 11.64 14.48
N VAL A 68 -1.18 10.52 14.15
CA VAL A 68 -2.62 10.43 13.93
C VAL A 68 -3.37 10.43 15.27
N GLU A 69 -2.89 9.66 16.25
CA GLU A 69 -3.45 9.56 17.60
C GLU A 69 -3.34 10.90 18.35
N ASP A 70 -2.23 11.62 18.20
CA ASP A 70 -2.00 12.95 18.80
C ASP A 70 -2.99 14.01 18.24
N ARG A 71 -3.55 13.77 17.05
CA ARG A 71 -4.64 14.60 16.52
C ARG A 71 -6.00 14.28 17.14
N GLY A 72 -6.08 13.31 18.06
CA GLY A 72 -7.32 12.86 18.67
C GLY A 72 -8.18 11.98 17.75
N ILE A 73 -7.55 11.22 16.85
CA ILE A 73 -8.19 10.27 15.94
C ILE A 73 -7.95 8.85 16.48
N ASP A 74 -9.02 8.08 16.70
CA ASP A 74 -8.94 6.66 17.07
C ASP A 74 -8.57 5.84 15.83
N LEU A 75 -7.29 5.50 15.70
CA LEU A 75 -6.74 4.76 14.57
C LEU A 75 -6.68 3.26 14.90
N ARG A 76 -7.42 2.45 14.13
CA ARG A 76 -7.50 0.99 14.31
C ARG A 76 -6.91 0.27 13.12
N ARG A 77 -5.63 -0.08 13.20
CA ARG A 77 -4.91 -0.89 12.20
C ARG A 77 -5.18 -2.38 12.41
N GLY A 78 -5.07 -3.19 11.35
CA GLY A 78 -5.41 -4.61 11.37
C GLY A 78 -6.92 -4.88 11.54
N HIS A 79 -7.74 -3.88 11.22
CA HIS A 79 -9.20 -3.91 11.33
C HIS A 79 -9.83 -3.67 9.97
N GLU A 80 -10.32 -4.73 9.36
CA GLU A 80 -10.98 -4.66 8.04
C GLU A 80 -12.47 -4.41 8.19
N VAL A 81 -12.97 -3.33 7.61
CA VAL A 81 -14.41 -3.13 7.44
C VAL A 81 -14.88 -4.01 6.28
N VAL A 82 -15.68 -5.00 6.59
CA VAL A 82 -16.17 -6.01 5.63
C VAL A 82 -17.55 -5.69 5.08
N ALA A 83 -18.32 -4.85 5.76
CA ALA A 83 -19.61 -4.37 5.30
C ALA A 83 -19.97 -3.02 5.93
N VAL A 84 -20.78 -2.25 5.23
CA VAL A 84 -21.43 -1.04 5.72
C VAL A 84 -22.93 -1.28 5.64
N ASP A 85 -23.63 -1.08 6.75
CA ASP A 85 -25.09 -1.15 6.83
C ASP A 85 -25.66 0.27 7.02
N PRO A 86 -26.20 0.88 5.97
CA PRO A 86 -26.77 2.22 6.04
C PRO A 86 -28.16 2.27 6.71
N GLU A 87 -28.85 1.13 6.87
CA GLU A 87 -30.16 1.10 7.53
C GLU A 87 -30.02 1.22 9.05
N THR A 88 -28.96 0.61 9.59
CA THR A 88 -28.66 0.66 11.03
C THR A 88 -27.54 1.64 11.38
N ASN A 89 -26.95 2.32 10.40
CA ASN A 89 -25.77 3.19 10.57
C ASN A 89 -24.61 2.47 11.29
N THR A 90 -24.28 1.27 10.83
CA THR A 90 -23.17 0.49 11.41
C THR A 90 -22.19 -0.01 10.34
N VAL A 91 -20.93 -0.16 10.72
CA VAL A 91 -19.94 -0.91 9.94
C VAL A 91 -19.64 -2.22 10.65
N HIS A 92 -19.45 -3.29 9.87
CA HIS A 92 -19.00 -4.59 10.36
C HIS A 92 -17.50 -4.69 10.19
N VAL A 93 -16.79 -4.99 11.28
CA VAL A 93 -15.34 -4.98 11.33
C VAL A 93 -14.84 -6.38 11.68
N ARG A 94 -13.77 -6.81 10.99
CA ARG A 94 -13.05 -8.05 11.24
C ARG A 94 -11.59 -7.74 11.54
N THR A 95 -11.06 -8.26 12.64
CA THR A 95 -9.63 -8.15 12.97
C THR A 95 -8.81 -9.18 12.19
N ALA A 96 -7.49 -8.97 12.11
CA ALA A 96 -6.56 -9.95 11.53
C ALA A 96 -6.62 -11.31 12.23
N GLY A 97 -6.98 -11.38 13.51
CA GLY A 97 -7.21 -12.62 14.27
C GLY A 97 -8.58 -13.26 14.03
N GLY A 98 -9.41 -12.71 13.14
CA GLY A 98 -10.73 -13.25 12.78
C GLY A 98 -11.87 -12.84 13.72
N ALA A 99 -11.62 -12.10 14.80
CA ALA A 99 -12.68 -11.58 15.66
C ALA A 99 -13.51 -10.52 14.91
N THR A 100 -14.84 -10.56 15.11
CA THR A 100 -15.77 -9.63 14.48
C THR A 100 -16.44 -8.72 15.50
N SER A 101 -16.72 -7.49 15.09
CA SER A 101 -17.43 -6.49 15.88
C SER A 101 -18.23 -5.56 14.97
N THR A 102 -19.07 -4.71 15.57
CA THR A 102 -19.77 -3.64 14.89
C THR A 102 -19.41 -2.29 15.50
N GLN A 103 -19.37 -1.25 14.67
CA GLN A 103 -19.20 0.13 15.10
C GLN A 103 -20.33 0.97 14.51
N SER A 104 -21.08 1.67 15.35
CA SER A 104 -22.07 2.67 14.90
C SER A 104 -21.35 3.91 14.38
N TYR A 105 -22.01 4.64 13.50
CA TYR A 105 -21.49 5.89 12.95
C TYR A 105 -22.60 6.92 12.77
N SER A 106 -22.22 8.20 12.86
CA SER A 106 -23.10 9.31 12.43
C SER A 106 -22.93 9.59 10.93
N GLU A 107 -21.69 9.55 10.44
CA GLU A 107 -21.32 9.62 9.04
C GLU A 107 -20.21 8.60 8.76
N VAL A 108 -20.18 8.06 7.56
CA VAL A 108 -19.14 7.14 7.11
C VAL A 108 -18.50 7.63 5.82
N LEU A 109 -17.16 7.63 5.77
CA LEU A 109 -16.38 7.84 4.56
C LEU A 109 -15.72 6.52 4.14
N VAL A 110 -15.99 6.08 2.91
CA VAL A 110 -15.32 4.93 2.30
C VAL A 110 -14.16 5.43 1.44
N ALA A 111 -12.92 5.19 1.91
CA ALA A 111 -11.67 5.62 1.30
C ALA A 111 -10.71 4.43 1.11
N THR A 112 -11.24 3.29 0.66
CA THR A 112 -10.54 2.00 0.60
C THR A 112 -9.49 1.89 -0.51
N GLY A 113 -9.39 2.90 -1.38
CA GLY A 113 -8.43 2.92 -2.48
C GLY A 113 -8.67 1.81 -3.51
N ALA A 114 -7.58 1.23 -3.98
CA ALA A 114 -7.57 0.16 -4.98
C ALA A 114 -6.73 -1.03 -4.50
N HIS A 115 -6.66 -2.05 -5.31
CA HIS A 115 -5.72 -3.16 -5.16
C HIS A 115 -5.26 -3.62 -6.55
N ALA A 116 -4.07 -4.22 -6.60
CA ALA A 116 -3.56 -4.78 -7.83
C ALA A 116 -4.38 -6.01 -8.23
N VAL A 117 -4.63 -6.13 -9.53
CA VAL A 117 -5.24 -7.31 -10.13
C VAL A 117 -4.28 -7.93 -11.14
N THR A 118 -4.17 -9.25 -11.14
CA THR A 118 -3.27 -9.98 -12.04
C THR A 118 -3.89 -10.26 -13.41
N GLY A 119 -5.13 -9.83 -13.64
CA GLY A 119 -5.85 -10.09 -14.88
C GLY A 119 -6.08 -11.59 -15.11
N PRO A 120 -5.81 -12.09 -16.32
CA PRO A 120 -5.99 -13.49 -16.64
C PRO A 120 -4.82 -14.40 -16.18
N PHE A 121 -3.80 -13.83 -15.54
CA PHE A 121 -2.61 -14.58 -15.15
C PHE A 121 -2.79 -15.16 -13.75
N ASP A 122 -2.62 -16.47 -13.62
CA ASP A 122 -2.47 -17.10 -12.30
C ASP A 122 -1.00 -17.01 -11.89
N VAL A 123 -0.71 -16.08 -10.99
CA VAL A 123 0.64 -15.84 -10.48
C VAL A 123 0.80 -16.31 -9.02
N GLN A 124 -0.25 -16.94 -8.46
CA GLN A 124 -0.19 -17.40 -7.08
C GLN A 124 0.85 -18.53 -6.93
N GLY A 125 1.73 -18.35 -5.96
CA GLY A 125 2.77 -19.35 -5.65
C GLY A 125 3.95 -19.38 -6.63
N LEU A 126 3.97 -18.50 -7.65
CA LEU A 126 5.12 -18.36 -8.52
C LEU A 126 6.19 -17.49 -7.87
N ALA A 127 7.38 -18.04 -7.67
CA ALA A 127 8.55 -17.27 -7.28
C ALA A 127 8.89 -16.26 -8.40
N GLY A 128 9.16 -15.01 -8.02
CA GLY A 128 9.50 -13.95 -8.99
C GLY A 128 8.31 -13.33 -9.73
N ALA A 129 7.08 -13.67 -9.38
CA ALA A 129 5.88 -13.00 -9.90
C ALA A 129 5.30 -12.07 -8.82
N PHE A 130 5.24 -10.77 -9.13
CA PHE A 130 4.85 -9.73 -8.19
C PHE A 130 3.80 -8.80 -8.77
N THR A 131 2.99 -8.23 -7.88
CA THR A 131 2.27 -6.98 -8.14
C THR A 131 2.94 -5.87 -7.34
N LEU A 132 2.83 -4.63 -7.78
CA LEU A 132 3.26 -3.48 -6.99
C LEU A 132 2.05 -2.61 -6.66
N HIS A 133 1.69 -2.56 -5.38
CA HIS A 133 0.65 -1.65 -4.90
C HIS A 133 1.04 -1.00 -3.57
N GLY A 134 1.63 -1.72 -2.64
CA GLY A 134 1.95 -1.22 -1.32
C GLY A 134 3.42 -1.38 -0.93
N LEU A 135 3.77 -0.90 0.27
CA LEU A 135 5.14 -0.92 0.77
C LEU A 135 5.70 -2.34 0.94
N ASN A 136 4.85 -3.31 1.34
CA ASN A 136 5.28 -4.71 1.39
C ASN A 136 5.71 -5.24 0.02
N ASP A 137 4.98 -4.88 -1.04
CA ASP A 137 5.33 -5.33 -2.39
C ASP A 137 6.67 -4.72 -2.83
N ALA A 138 6.87 -3.42 -2.54
CA ALA A 138 8.13 -2.75 -2.85
C ALA A 138 9.31 -3.38 -2.11
N ALA A 139 9.17 -3.67 -0.82
CA ALA A 139 10.20 -4.32 -0.01
C ALA A 139 10.54 -5.73 -0.52
N VAL A 140 9.53 -6.51 -0.89
CA VAL A 140 9.72 -7.88 -1.42
C VAL A 140 10.38 -7.85 -2.80
N ILE A 141 10.00 -6.91 -3.68
CA ILE A 141 10.63 -6.75 -4.99
C ILE A 141 12.09 -6.31 -4.85
N ASP A 142 12.36 -5.33 -3.99
CA ASP A 142 13.74 -4.86 -3.73
C ASP A 142 14.64 -6.00 -3.25
N ALA A 143 14.14 -6.81 -2.30
CA ALA A 143 14.87 -7.97 -1.80
C ALA A 143 15.08 -9.06 -2.86
N TYR A 144 14.10 -9.30 -3.72
CA TYR A 144 14.18 -10.33 -4.75
C TYR A 144 15.18 -10.00 -5.87
N ILE A 145 15.29 -8.72 -6.24
CA ILE A 145 16.21 -8.28 -7.31
C ILE A 145 17.61 -7.98 -6.80
N ALA A 146 17.83 -7.96 -5.49
CA ALA A 146 19.13 -7.76 -4.91
C ALA A 146 19.99 -9.02 -5.05
N ASP A 147 21.32 -8.83 -5.15
CA ASP A 147 22.25 -9.92 -4.95
C ASP A 147 22.14 -10.40 -3.49
N PRO A 148 21.94 -11.70 -3.23
CA PRO A 148 21.79 -12.21 -1.86
C PRO A 148 22.99 -11.86 -0.94
N GLU A 149 24.21 -11.73 -1.49
CA GLU A 149 25.39 -11.34 -0.72
C GLU A 149 25.43 -9.82 -0.44
N GLY A 150 24.72 -9.02 -1.24
CA GLY A 150 24.68 -7.56 -1.15
C GLY A 150 23.35 -6.99 -0.65
N TYR A 151 22.36 -7.83 -0.34
CA TYR A 151 21.09 -7.35 0.16
C TYR A 151 21.22 -6.75 1.57
N ASP A 152 20.77 -5.52 1.71
CA ASP A 152 20.72 -4.83 3.00
C ASP A 152 19.29 -4.90 3.58
N PRO A 153 19.04 -5.74 4.61
CA PRO A 153 17.71 -5.88 5.23
C PRO A 153 17.25 -4.61 5.94
N ASP A 154 18.18 -3.70 6.29
CA ASP A 154 17.85 -2.46 6.96
C ASP A 154 17.19 -1.44 6.03
N ARG A 155 17.21 -1.67 4.71
CA ARG A 155 16.44 -0.87 3.75
C ARG A 155 14.93 -0.97 3.98
N ALA A 156 14.42 -2.13 4.38
CA ALA A 156 13.03 -2.35 4.74
C ALA A 156 12.81 -2.11 6.26
N ASP A 157 13.22 -0.96 6.75
CA ASP A 157 13.36 -0.59 8.17
C ASP A 157 12.04 -0.38 8.95
N VAL A 158 10.90 -0.58 8.30
CA VAL A 158 9.58 -0.41 8.93
C VAL A 158 9.11 -1.70 9.59
N ALA A 159 8.79 -1.64 10.89
CA ALA A 159 8.38 -2.82 11.68
C ALA A 159 7.12 -3.54 11.14
N ALA A 160 6.30 -2.85 10.35
CA ALA A 160 5.09 -3.39 9.75
C ALA A 160 5.33 -4.23 8.48
N VAL A 161 6.58 -4.31 8.00
CA VAL A 161 6.95 -5.12 6.82
C VAL A 161 6.80 -6.60 7.14
N ASP A 162 6.27 -7.36 6.18
CA ASP A 162 6.22 -8.82 6.22
C ASP A 162 7.62 -9.40 5.99
N ARG A 163 8.38 -9.54 7.08
CA ARG A 163 9.77 -10.02 7.06
C ARG A 163 9.90 -11.40 6.46
N ASP A 164 8.96 -12.31 6.73
CA ASP A 164 9.01 -13.67 6.19
C ASP A 164 8.93 -13.67 4.65
N ARG A 165 8.17 -12.74 4.06
CA ARG A 165 8.14 -12.57 2.60
C ARG A 165 9.43 -11.99 2.06
N VAL A 166 9.97 -10.98 2.73
CA VAL A 166 11.22 -10.31 2.35
C VAL A 166 12.40 -11.28 2.42
N ASP A 167 12.53 -12.02 3.52
CA ASP A 167 13.64 -12.98 3.70
C ASP A 167 13.59 -14.12 2.66
N ARG A 168 12.38 -14.61 2.34
CA ARG A 168 12.21 -15.59 1.26
C ARG A 168 12.60 -15.02 -0.11
N ALA A 169 12.30 -13.75 -0.36
CA ALA A 169 12.65 -13.08 -1.61
C ALA A 169 14.17 -12.89 -1.72
N ALA A 170 14.81 -12.41 -0.67
CA ALA A 170 16.27 -12.21 -0.61
C ALA A 170 17.08 -13.51 -0.74
N ALA A 171 16.49 -14.67 -0.44
CA ALA A 171 17.14 -15.97 -0.59
C ALA A 171 17.19 -16.46 -2.05
N HIS A 172 16.50 -15.80 -2.99
CA HIS A 172 16.56 -16.17 -4.40
C HIS A 172 17.82 -15.57 -5.08
N PRO A 173 18.37 -16.27 -6.09
CA PRO A 173 19.38 -15.67 -6.94
C PRO A 173 18.82 -14.42 -7.63
N ALA A 174 19.62 -13.36 -7.71
CA ALA A 174 19.22 -12.14 -8.39
C ALA A 174 18.89 -12.42 -9.88
N PRO A 175 17.74 -11.92 -10.38
CA PRO A 175 17.37 -12.13 -11.78
C PRO A 175 18.21 -11.22 -12.70
N GLU A 176 18.48 -11.70 -13.91
CA GLU A 176 19.10 -10.90 -14.97
C GLU A 176 18.05 -10.15 -15.80
N THR A 177 16.83 -10.67 -15.85
CA THR A 177 15.73 -10.17 -16.68
C THR A 177 14.47 -9.95 -15.90
N ALA A 178 13.68 -8.95 -16.32
CA ALA A 178 12.36 -8.68 -15.79
C ALA A 178 11.33 -8.49 -16.92
N ALA A 179 10.14 -9.08 -16.75
CA ALA A 179 9.00 -8.87 -17.60
C ALA A 179 7.95 -8.02 -16.87
N ILE A 180 7.55 -6.90 -17.44
CA ILE A 180 6.50 -6.03 -16.92
C ILE A 180 5.27 -6.15 -17.77
N VAL A 181 4.12 -6.45 -17.17
CA VAL A 181 2.84 -6.53 -17.85
C VAL A 181 1.98 -5.33 -17.47
N GLY A 182 1.81 -4.42 -18.43
CA GLY A 182 1.07 -3.18 -18.29
C GLY A 182 1.94 -1.93 -18.45
N GLY A 183 1.69 -1.16 -19.50
CA GLY A 183 2.41 0.09 -19.84
C GLY A 183 1.72 1.34 -19.31
N GLY A 184 1.09 1.27 -18.13
CA GLY A 184 0.61 2.43 -17.39
C GLY A 184 1.74 3.10 -16.60
N TYR A 185 1.40 4.09 -15.75
CA TYR A 185 2.38 4.82 -14.94
C TYR A 185 3.31 3.92 -14.13
N VAL A 186 2.75 3.04 -13.32
CA VAL A 186 3.52 2.13 -12.47
C VAL A 186 4.43 1.24 -13.29
N GLY A 187 3.92 0.70 -14.42
CA GLY A 187 4.73 -0.18 -15.28
C GLY A 187 5.91 0.53 -15.94
N VAL A 188 5.73 1.79 -16.36
CA VAL A 188 6.81 2.59 -16.97
C VAL A 188 7.84 3.00 -15.92
N GLU A 189 7.40 3.46 -14.74
CA GLU A 189 8.28 3.80 -13.62
C GLU A 189 9.07 2.58 -13.13
N MET A 190 8.43 1.42 -13.04
CA MET A 190 9.11 0.18 -12.69
C MET A 190 10.09 -0.30 -13.77
N ALA A 191 9.79 -0.04 -15.06
CA ALA A 191 10.75 -0.36 -16.12
C ALA A 191 12.03 0.48 -15.99
N GLU A 192 11.90 1.75 -15.63
CA GLU A 192 13.04 2.62 -15.34
C GLU A 192 13.79 2.13 -14.10
N ALA A 193 13.08 1.87 -13.00
CA ALA A 193 13.65 1.40 -11.74
C ALA A 193 14.45 0.10 -11.89
N LEU A 194 13.88 -0.91 -12.55
CA LEU A 194 14.54 -2.20 -12.75
C LEU A 194 15.73 -2.11 -13.70
N ARG A 195 15.65 -1.27 -14.73
CA ARG A 195 16.83 -0.96 -15.57
C ARG A 195 17.92 -0.24 -14.79
N GLY A 196 17.54 0.69 -13.91
CA GLY A 196 18.48 1.35 -12.99
C GLY A 196 19.23 0.37 -12.08
N ARG A 197 18.60 -0.78 -11.76
CA ARG A 197 19.20 -1.89 -11.00
C ARG A 197 19.97 -2.89 -11.89
N GLY A 198 20.07 -2.63 -13.19
CA GLY A 198 20.89 -3.42 -14.12
C GLY A 198 20.18 -4.59 -14.80
N LEU A 199 18.87 -4.76 -14.60
CA LEU A 199 18.11 -5.83 -15.24
C LEU A 199 17.85 -5.52 -16.73
N ASP A 200 17.78 -6.57 -17.56
CA ASP A 200 17.21 -6.46 -18.90
C ASP A 200 15.68 -6.51 -18.79
N VAL A 201 15.01 -5.43 -19.23
CA VAL A 201 13.59 -5.23 -18.98
C VAL A 201 12.77 -5.32 -20.26
N HIS A 202 11.76 -6.20 -20.24
CA HIS A 202 10.77 -6.36 -21.29
C HIS A 202 9.41 -5.86 -20.80
N LEU A 203 8.85 -4.82 -21.47
CA LEU A 203 7.54 -4.28 -21.13
C LEU A 203 6.50 -4.73 -22.15
N PHE A 204 5.44 -5.38 -21.67
CA PHE A 204 4.33 -5.89 -22.47
C PHE A 204 3.09 -5.01 -22.25
N GLN A 205 2.59 -4.44 -23.34
CA GLN A 205 1.39 -3.60 -23.30
C GLN A 205 0.37 -4.10 -24.36
N ARG A 206 -0.89 -4.20 -23.92
CA ARG A 206 -1.97 -4.68 -24.81
C ARG A 206 -2.34 -3.67 -25.89
N SER A 207 -2.35 -2.37 -25.55
CA SER A 207 -2.61 -1.31 -26.52
C SER A 207 -1.35 -0.97 -27.33
N ASP A 208 -1.53 -0.25 -28.42
CA ASP A 208 -0.48 0.19 -29.33
C ASP A 208 0.42 1.30 -28.79
N ARG A 209 0.15 1.79 -27.58
CA ARG A 209 0.88 2.89 -26.94
C ARG A 209 1.01 2.70 -25.43
N LEU A 210 2.08 3.27 -24.88
CA LEU A 210 2.29 3.43 -23.44
C LEU A 210 1.49 4.64 -22.94
N LEU A 211 1.21 4.67 -21.65
CA LEU A 211 0.55 5.78 -20.96
C LEU A 211 -0.69 6.30 -21.70
N PRO A 212 -1.71 5.47 -21.97
CA PRO A 212 -2.86 5.82 -22.81
C PRO A 212 -3.55 7.15 -22.47
N PRO A 213 -3.59 7.63 -21.19
CA PRO A 213 -4.23 8.90 -20.85
C PRO A 213 -3.59 10.14 -21.46
N PHE A 214 -2.32 10.08 -21.92
CA PHE A 214 -1.61 11.26 -22.43
C PHE A 214 -1.80 11.54 -23.91
N GLY A 215 -2.68 10.85 -24.58
CA GLY A 215 -2.95 11.13 -26.00
C GLY A 215 -1.83 10.72 -26.95
N THR A 216 -2.03 11.02 -28.23
CA THR A 216 -0.98 11.01 -29.27
C THR A 216 -0.34 12.38 -29.32
N ALA A 217 0.97 12.44 -29.22
CA ALA A 217 1.71 13.65 -29.59
C ALA A 217 1.60 13.88 -31.10
#